data_1db8c21a2652c47b1908b269546db4d6
#
_entry.id   1db8c21a2652c47b1908b269546db4d6
#
_cell.length_a   1.000
_cell.length_b   1.000
_cell.length_c   1.000
_cell.angle_alpha   90.00
_cell.angle_beta   90.00
_cell.angle_gamma   90.00
#
_symmetry.space_group_name_H-M   'P 1'
#
loop_
_entity.id
_entity.type
_entity.pdbx_description
1 polymer ?
#
loop_
_entity_poly.entity_id
_entity_poly.type
_entity_poly.pdbx_seq_one_letter_code
_entity_poly.pdbx_strand_id
1 'polypeptide(L)'
;MPCKDNQFNQRNLSQKILLLSDTHGYVDEKILTYCQQADQVWHAGDIGDPEVMRKIESVAVVRAVYGNIDGREIRNQYPLDERFFVEDVDVWITHIGGYPGRYEPRVREQLKLNPPKLFVSG
;
A
#
# COMPACT_ATOMS: atom_id res chain seq x y z
N MET A 1 -4.52 30.93 -9.06
CA MET A 1 -4.73 30.18 -8.79
C MET A 1 -4.50 29.41 -9.24
N PRO A 2 -4.08 29.83 -9.30
CA PRO A 2 -4.06 28.99 -9.27
C PRO A 2 -3.68 28.31 -9.68
N CYS A 3 -3.29 29.00 -9.83
CA CYS A 3 -3.34 28.15 -9.81
C CYS A 3 -2.95 27.57 -10.15
N LYS A 4 -2.58 27.93 -10.35
CA LYS A 4 -2.54 27.25 -10.21
C LYS A 4 -2.43 26.44 -10.89
N ASP A 5 -1.88 27.03 -10.88
CA ASP A 5 -2.03 26.21 -11.04
C ASP A 5 -1.75 25.45 -11.61
N ASN A 6 -1.37 26.00 -11.89
CA ASN A 6 -1.51 25.11 -12.00
C ASN A 6 -1.15 24.40 -12.33
N GLN A 7 -0.79 24.70 -12.50
CA GLN A 7 -0.83 23.96 -12.36
C GLN A 7 -0.89 23.00 -12.56
N PHE A 8 -0.50 23.45 -12.69
CA PHE A 8 -0.82 22.42 -12.45
C PHE A 8 -0.65 21.54 -12.68
N ASN A 9 -0.29 21.94 -12.80
CA ASN A 9 -0.38 21.04 -12.64
C ASN A 9 0.02 20.22 -12.89
N GLN A 10 0.46 20.45 -12.94
CA GLN A 10 0.67 19.75 -12.79
C GLN A 10 1.15 19.12 -12.45
N ARG A 11 1.62 19.64 -12.34
CA ARG A 11 1.88 19.15 -11.62
C ARG A 11 2.15 18.31 -11.33
N ASN A 12 2.72 18.55 -11.27
CA ASN A 12 2.79 17.68 -10.70
C ASN A 12 2.26 16.73 -10.43
N LEU A 13 2.79 16.93 -9.82
CA LEU A 13 1.91 15.85 -10.21
C LEU A 13 2.40 14.48 -9.83
N SER A 14 3.64 14.39 -9.39
CA SER A 14 4.14 13.13 -8.87
C SER A 14 3.58 12.86 -7.48
N GLN A 15 3.29 11.59 -7.18
CA GLN A 15 2.82 11.15 -5.87
C GLN A 15 3.98 10.60 -5.06
N LYS A 16 4.05 10.98 -3.81
CA LYS A 16 5.02 10.46 -2.86
C LYS A 16 4.37 9.35 -2.05
N ILE A 17 4.87 8.14 -2.21
CA ILE A 17 4.29 6.95 -1.58
C ILE A 17 5.25 6.42 -0.52
N LEU A 18 4.73 6.18 0.68
CA LEU A 18 5.48 5.49 1.73
C LEU A 18 5.02 4.04 1.78
N LEU A 19 5.96 3.12 1.62
CA LEU A 19 5.68 1.69 1.69
C LEU A 19 5.99 1.17 3.08
N LEU A 20 5.05 0.46 3.68
CA LEU A 20 5.23 -0.22 4.96
C LEU A 20 4.84 -1.68 4.80
N SER A 21 5.44 -2.53 5.65
CA SER A 21 5.06 -3.94 5.72
C SER A 21 5.54 -4.49 7.06
N ASP A 22 4.85 -5.53 7.55
CA ASP A 22 5.33 -6.30 8.70
C ASP A 22 5.53 -5.43 9.94
N THR A 23 4.58 -4.54 10.22
CA THR A 23 4.64 -3.70 11.42
C THR A 23 4.40 -4.51 12.70
N HIS A 24 3.67 -5.64 12.59
CA HIS A 24 3.46 -6.58 13.70
C HIS A 24 2.96 -5.91 14.97
N GLY A 25 2.02 -4.97 14.79
CA GLY A 25 1.35 -4.34 15.93
C GLY A 25 2.02 -3.10 16.46
N TYR A 26 3.07 -2.59 15.80
CA TYR A 26 3.80 -1.44 16.30
C TYR A 26 4.12 -0.44 15.21
N VAL A 27 3.86 0.84 15.51
CA VAL A 27 4.29 1.95 14.67
C VAL A 27 4.66 3.10 15.61
N ASP A 28 5.85 3.68 15.41
CA ASP A 28 6.34 4.74 16.28
C ASP A 28 6.08 6.12 15.70
N GLU A 29 6.43 7.15 16.49
CA GLU A 29 6.25 8.54 16.12
C GLU A 29 6.99 8.90 14.84
N LYS A 30 8.17 8.34 14.66
CA LYS A 30 9.00 8.62 13.48
C LYS A 30 8.32 8.11 12.21
N ILE A 31 7.78 6.89 12.28
CA ILE A 31 7.03 6.33 11.14
C ILE A 31 5.82 7.18 10.84
N LEU A 32 5.09 7.62 11.88
CA LEU A 32 3.91 8.46 11.68
C LEU A 32 4.28 9.80 11.05
N THR A 33 5.44 10.35 11.38
CA THR A 33 5.92 11.58 10.76
C THR A 33 6.14 11.37 9.26
N TYR A 34 6.75 10.26 8.88
CA TYR A 34 6.93 9.93 7.47
C TYR A 34 5.58 9.75 6.77
N CYS A 35 4.62 9.12 7.45
CA CYS A 35 3.27 8.96 6.90
C CYS A 35 2.63 10.31 6.58
N GLN A 36 2.78 11.27 7.48
CA GLN A 36 2.24 12.61 7.27
C GLN A 36 2.83 13.31 6.05
N GLN A 37 4.07 13.01 5.74
CA GLN A 37 4.79 13.65 4.63
C GLN A 37 4.50 13.00 3.28
N ALA A 38 3.88 11.83 3.27
CA ALA A 38 3.56 11.11 2.04
C ALA A 38 2.19 11.51 1.51
N ASP A 39 1.99 11.38 0.22
CA ASP A 39 0.67 11.56 -0.38
C ASP A 39 -0.21 10.36 -0.10
N GLN A 40 0.37 9.17 -0.08
CA GLN A 40 -0.31 7.94 0.30
C GLN A 40 0.64 7.03 1.06
N VAL A 41 0.07 6.19 1.91
CA VAL A 41 0.80 5.12 2.59
C VAL A 41 0.23 3.79 2.11
N TRP A 42 1.10 2.89 1.66
CA TRP A 42 0.69 1.55 1.25
C TRP A 42 1.27 0.56 2.25
N HIS A 43 0.39 -0.26 2.83
CA HIS A 43 0.80 -1.29 3.80
C HIS A 43 0.61 -2.66 3.16
N ALA A 44 1.68 -3.41 3.04
CA ALA A 44 1.68 -4.70 2.33
C ALA A 44 1.46 -5.90 3.24
N GLY A 45 0.84 -5.70 4.41
CA GLY A 45 0.36 -6.81 5.24
C GLY A 45 1.20 -7.09 6.48
N ASP A 46 0.70 -8.01 7.29
CA ASP A 46 1.22 -8.32 8.64
C ASP A 46 1.20 -7.08 9.51
N ILE A 47 0.03 -6.47 9.56
CA ILE A 47 -0.25 -5.26 10.33
C ILE A 47 -0.13 -5.54 11.83
N GLY A 48 -0.75 -6.61 12.29
CA GLY A 48 -0.64 -7.12 13.65
C GLY A 48 -1.72 -6.62 14.60
N ASP A 49 -2.07 -5.34 14.52
CA ASP A 49 -3.04 -4.74 15.42
C ASP A 49 -3.81 -3.66 14.66
N PRO A 50 -5.16 -3.66 14.72
CA PRO A 50 -5.95 -2.61 14.07
C PRO A 50 -5.57 -1.19 14.50
N GLU A 51 -5.01 -1.03 15.69
CA GLU A 51 -4.59 0.28 16.18
C GLU A 51 -3.49 0.90 15.32
N VAL A 52 -2.62 0.07 14.73
CA VAL A 52 -1.59 0.54 13.80
C VAL A 52 -2.26 1.31 12.64
N MET A 53 -3.30 0.71 12.08
CA MET A 53 -3.99 1.33 10.93
C MET A 53 -4.75 2.57 11.37
N ARG A 54 -5.37 2.56 12.55
CA ARG A 54 -6.07 3.75 13.05
C ARG A 54 -5.11 4.93 13.17
N LYS A 55 -3.89 4.69 13.68
CA LYS A 55 -2.89 5.74 13.81
C LYS A 55 -2.46 6.27 12.45
N ILE A 56 -2.19 5.38 11.50
CA ILE A 56 -1.74 5.79 10.17
C ILE A 56 -2.85 6.53 9.44
N GLU A 57 -4.08 6.01 9.50
CA GLU A 57 -5.23 6.62 8.83
C GLU A 57 -5.58 7.99 9.40
N SER A 58 -5.19 8.27 10.63
CA SER A 58 -5.43 9.58 11.23
C SER A 58 -4.55 10.67 10.61
N VAL A 59 -3.46 10.30 9.92
CA VAL A 59 -2.50 11.27 9.39
C VAL A 59 -2.28 11.14 7.88
N ALA A 60 -2.81 10.10 7.24
CA ALA A 60 -2.50 9.84 5.82
C ALA A 60 -3.62 9.07 5.13
N VAL A 61 -3.63 9.16 3.80
CA VAL A 61 -4.47 8.29 2.96
C VAL A 61 -3.77 6.95 2.83
N VAL A 62 -4.49 5.86 3.10
CA VAL A 62 -3.88 4.53 3.21
C VAL A 62 -4.54 3.55 2.26
N ARG A 63 -3.71 2.72 1.62
CA ARG A 63 -4.14 1.49 0.97
C ARG A 63 -3.41 0.34 1.64
N ALA A 64 -4.12 -0.74 1.91
CA ALA A 64 -3.53 -1.83 2.69
C ALA A 64 -4.12 -3.18 2.29
N VAL A 65 -3.32 -4.23 2.46
CA VAL A 65 -3.78 -5.60 2.37
C VAL A 65 -3.46 -6.28 3.71
N TYR A 66 -4.16 -7.38 4.01
CA TYR A 66 -3.81 -8.13 5.21
C TYR A 66 -2.72 -9.15 4.89
N GLY A 67 -2.00 -9.55 5.94
CA GLY A 67 -0.98 -10.58 5.83
C GLY A 67 -1.37 -11.85 6.58
N ASN A 68 -0.49 -12.84 6.55
CA ASN A 68 -0.79 -14.16 7.11
C ASN A 68 -0.96 -14.16 8.63
N ILE A 69 -0.36 -13.21 9.35
CA ILE A 69 -0.55 -13.15 10.81
C ILE A 69 -1.80 -12.36 11.20
N ASP A 70 -2.43 -11.65 10.28
CA ASP A 70 -3.53 -10.76 10.62
C ASP A 70 -4.81 -11.52 10.90
N GLY A 71 -5.52 -11.10 11.96
CA GLY A 71 -6.72 -11.75 12.42
C GLY A 71 -7.98 -11.22 11.75
N ARG A 72 -9.12 -11.65 12.31
CA ARG A 72 -10.44 -11.40 11.70
C ARG A 72 -10.74 -9.91 11.52
N GLU A 73 -10.44 -9.09 12.52
CA GLU A 73 -10.78 -7.68 12.46
C GLU A 73 -10.08 -7.00 11.30
N ILE A 74 -8.79 -7.26 11.15
CA ILE A 74 -8.00 -6.68 10.06
C ILE A 74 -8.46 -7.25 8.72
N ARG A 75 -8.70 -8.56 8.63
CA ARG A 75 -9.14 -9.19 7.39
C ARG A 75 -10.51 -8.72 6.94
N ASN A 76 -11.35 -8.29 7.88
CA ASN A 76 -12.65 -7.72 7.53
C ASN A 76 -12.55 -6.30 6.99
N GLN A 77 -11.50 -5.57 7.33
CA GLN A 77 -11.34 -4.18 6.92
C GLN A 77 -10.49 -4.02 5.67
N TYR A 78 -9.57 -4.94 5.42
CA TYR A 78 -8.62 -4.82 4.32
C TYR A 78 -8.62 -6.10 3.49
N PRO A 79 -8.44 -5.99 2.16
CA PRO A 79 -8.49 -7.17 1.28
C PRO A 79 -7.19 -7.97 1.30
N LEU A 80 -7.24 -9.15 0.73
CA LEU A 80 -6.05 -9.97 0.47
C LEU A 80 -5.17 -9.30 -0.59
N ASP A 81 -5.80 -8.77 -1.62
CA ASP A 81 -5.12 -8.09 -2.73
C ASP A 81 -5.73 -6.71 -2.92
N GLU A 82 -4.90 -5.75 -3.31
CA GLU A 82 -5.37 -4.41 -3.68
C GLU A 82 -4.87 -4.12 -5.09
N ARG A 83 -5.79 -3.78 -6.01
CA ARG A 83 -5.45 -3.45 -7.39
C ARG A 83 -6.04 -2.09 -7.72
N PHE A 84 -5.20 -1.15 -8.19
CA PHE A 84 -5.66 0.23 -8.37
C PHE A 84 -4.69 0.99 -9.29
N PHE A 85 -5.11 2.19 -9.69
CA PHE A 85 -4.27 3.08 -10.50
C PHE A 85 -3.83 4.27 -9.67
N VAL A 86 -2.56 4.66 -9.85
CA VAL A 86 -2.01 5.90 -9.34
C VAL A 86 -1.26 6.55 -10.49
N GLU A 87 -1.66 7.76 -10.88
CA GLU A 87 -1.02 8.49 -11.99
C GLU A 87 -0.92 7.62 -13.25
N ASP A 88 -1.98 6.90 -13.56
CA ASP A 88 -2.07 5.99 -14.71
C ASP A 88 -1.19 4.73 -14.58
N VAL A 89 -0.57 4.53 -13.43
CA VAL A 89 0.21 3.31 -13.17
C VAL A 89 -0.71 2.29 -12.52
N ASP A 90 -0.82 1.11 -13.14
CA ASP A 90 -1.58 -0.02 -12.62
C ASP A 90 -0.76 -0.72 -11.54
N VAL A 91 -1.26 -0.70 -10.31
CA VAL A 91 -0.55 -1.21 -9.14
C VAL A 91 -1.28 -2.41 -8.54
N TRP A 92 -0.53 -3.42 -8.16
CA TRP A 92 -1.05 -4.57 -7.43
C TRP A 92 -0.24 -4.78 -6.17
N ILE A 93 -0.92 -4.79 -5.02
CA ILE A 93 -0.31 -5.05 -3.71
C ILE A 93 -0.87 -6.37 -3.17
N THR A 94 0.02 -7.24 -2.69
CA THR A 94 -0.35 -8.44 -1.96
C THR A 94 0.74 -8.74 -0.94
N HIS A 95 0.42 -9.45 0.15
CA HIS A 95 1.43 -9.70 1.17
C HIS A 95 2.39 -10.81 0.75
N ILE A 96 1.88 -11.97 0.32
CA ILE A 96 2.70 -13.10 -0.04
C ILE A 96 2.83 -13.18 -1.55
N GLY A 97 3.96 -12.67 -2.07
CA GLY A 97 4.19 -12.63 -3.52
C GLY A 97 5.22 -13.63 -4.01
N GLY A 98 6.10 -14.08 -3.14
CA GLY A 98 7.23 -14.90 -3.53
C GLY A 98 8.40 -14.03 -4.00
N TYR A 99 9.26 -14.61 -4.82
CA TYR A 99 10.45 -13.93 -5.32
C TYR A 99 10.48 -14.00 -6.85
N PRO A 100 11.17 -13.08 -7.53
CA PRO A 100 11.34 -13.20 -8.97
C PRO A 100 11.89 -14.57 -9.35
N GLY A 101 11.19 -15.25 -10.26
CA GLY A 101 11.51 -16.61 -10.66
C GLY A 101 10.91 -17.67 -9.75
N ARG A 102 10.37 -17.28 -8.60
CA ARG A 102 9.75 -18.19 -7.64
C ARG A 102 8.51 -17.58 -7.04
N TYR A 103 7.67 -16.97 -7.86
CA TYR A 103 6.43 -16.36 -7.39
C TYR A 103 5.50 -17.42 -6.82
N GLU A 104 4.72 -17.00 -5.82
CA GLU A 104 3.64 -17.82 -5.28
C GLU A 104 2.71 -18.21 -6.45
N PRO A 105 2.22 -19.46 -6.54
CA PRO A 105 1.49 -19.94 -7.74
C PRO A 105 0.32 -19.06 -8.16
N ARG A 106 -0.49 -18.60 -7.20
CA ARG A 106 -1.63 -17.71 -7.45
C ARG A 106 -1.16 -16.39 -8.07
N VAL A 107 -0.07 -15.85 -7.55
CA VAL A 107 0.53 -14.61 -8.01
C VAL A 107 1.10 -14.79 -9.40
N ARG A 108 1.82 -15.87 -9.62
CA ARG A 108 2.42 -16.16 -10.93
C ARG A 108 1.35 -16.24 -12.03
N GLU A 109 0.22 -16.86 -11.71
CA GLU A 109 -0.88 -17.00 -12.66
C GLU A 109 -1.42 -15.61 -13.04
N GLN A 110 -1.66 -14.77 -12.03
CA GLN A 110 -2.18 -13.40 -12.25
C GLN A 110 -1.18 -12.53 -13.00
N LEU A 111 0.10 -12.66 -12.71
CA LEU A 111 1.13 -11.90 -13.42
C LEU A 111 1.17 -12.24 -14.90
N LYS A 112 0.85 -13.49 -15.25
CA LYS A 112 0.78 -13.90 -16.65
C LYS A 112 -0.47 -13.42 -17.34
N LEU A 113 -1.62 -13.52 -16.66
CA LEU A 113 -2.92 -13.21 -17.27
C LEU A 113 -3.21 -11.72 -17.31
N ASN A 114 -2.80 -11.00 -16.27
CA ASN A 114 -3.16 -9.59 -16.11
C ASN A 114 -2.08 -8.83 -15.34
N PRO A 115 -0.88 -8.68 -15.95
CA PRO A 115 0.24 -8.08 -15.23
C PRO A 115 0.02 -6.61 -14.90
N PRO A 116 0.39 -6.18 -13.68
CA PRO A 116 0.39 -4.75 -13.35
C PRO A 116 1.63 -4.08 -13.90
N LYS A 117 1.64 -2.75 -13.87
CA LYS A 117 2.86 -1.97 -14.11
C LYS A 117 3.79 -2.07 -12.91
N LEU A 118 3.22 -2.07 -11.71
CA LEU A 118 3.99 -2.14 -10.46
C LEU A 118 3.38 -3.20 -9.57
N PHE A 119 4.22 -4.14 -9.13
CA PHE A 119 3.82 -5.20 -8.21
C PHE A 119 4.56 -5.01 -6.89
N VAL A 120 3.80 -4.96 -5.78
CA VAL A 120 4.34 -4.73 -4.44
C VAL A 120 3.95 -5.91 -3.55
N SER A 121 4.94 -6.50 -2.87
CA SER A 121 4.65 -7.56 -1.89
C SER A 121 5.39 -7.29 -0.59
N GLY A 122 4.81 -7.80 0.49
CA GLY A 122 5.39 -7.64 1.81
C GLY A 122 6.51 -8.59 2.13
#